data_3b8408dc908d6453386ac6a597eb1d49
#
_entry.id   3b8408dc908d6453386ac6a597eb1d49
#
_cell.length_a   1.000
_cell.length_b   1.000
_cell.length_c   1.000
_cell.angle_alpha   90.00
_cell.angle_beta   90.00
_cell.angle_gamma   90.00
#
_symmetry.space_group_name_H-M   'P 1'
#
loop_
_entity.id
_entity.type
_entity.pdbx_description
1 polymer ?
#
loop_
_entity_poly.entity_id
_entity_poly.type
_entity_poly.pdbx_seq_one_letter_code
_entity_poly.pdbx_strand_id
1 'polypeptide(L)'
;MGTRQHKTKGWVIFAVFCAVLFCVAALRAWAAKAAPEGCSLKRVRPAQTAWFPLGTTAWRVSDAYGWRTDPITGEEAFHRGTDLACSEGTLVLAAMDGVVTAARRSATYGNYLCLSHSGGQETLY
;
A
#
# COMPACT_ATOMS: atom_id res chain seq x y z
N MET A 1 -19.48 57.93 24.60
CA MET A 1 -19.34 56.55 25.10
C MET A 1 -19.93 55.61 24.06
N GLY A 2 -19.13 54.87 23.37
CA GLY A 2 -19.63 53.88 22.43
C GLY A 2 -18.74 53.76 21.20
N THR A 3 -17.77 52.86 21.17
CA THR A 3 -17.22 52.19 19.94
C THR A 3 -16.11 51.22 20.32
N ARG A 4 -16.46 50.13 21.03
CA ARG A 4 -15.49 49.06 21.31
C ARG A 4 -15.98 47.66 20.94
N GLN A 5 -17.14 47.54 20.28
CA GLN A 5 -17.73 46.21 20.00
C GLN A 5 -17.49 45.66 18.58
N HIS A 6 -16.97 46.43 17.63
CA HIS A 6 -16.83 45.96 16.24
C HIS A 6 -15.49 45.27 15.88
N LYS A 7 -14.45 45.47 16.73
CA LYS A 7 -13.13 44.85 16.41
C LYS A 7 -13.02 43.37 16.78
N THR A 8 -13.75 42.87 17.75
CA THR A 8 -13.66 41.48 18.21
C THR A 8 -14.34 40.49 17.28
N LYS A 9 -15.41 40.87 16.58
CA LYS A 9 -16.11 39.98 15.63
C LYS A 9 -15.28 39.65 14.39
N GLY A 10 -14.50 40.61 13.90
CA GLY A 10 -13.60 40.40 12.74
C GLY A 10 -12.48 39.39 13.02
N TRP A 11 -11.90 39.45 14.21
CA TRP A 11 -10.84 38.54 14.63
C TRP A 11 -11.32 37.11 14.82
N VAL A 12 -12.51 36.91 15.36
CA VAL A 12 -13.10 35.57 15.53
C VAL A 12 -13.43 34.95 14.19
N ILE A 13 -13.98 35.72 13.25
CA ILE A 13 -14.29 35.24 11.90
C ILE A 13 -13.00 34.86 11.16
N PHE A 14 -11.95 35.67 11.29
CA PHE A 14 -10.65 35.38 10.67
C PHE A 14 -9.98 34.15 11.27
N ALA A 15 -10.02 33.98 12.59
CA ALA A 15 -9.50 32.80 13.28
C ALA A 15 -10.24 31.51 12.89
N VAL A 16 -11.56 31.56 12.78
CA VAL A 16 -12.37 30.42 12.33
C VAL A 16 -12.05 30.06 10.85
N PHE A 17 -11.92 31.09 9.99
CA PHE A 17 -11.58 30.87 8.59
C PHE A 17 -10.18 30.25 8.42
N CYS A 18 -9.18 30.70 9.18
CA CYS A 18 -7.86 30.10 9.21
C CYS A 18 -7.88 28.65 9.74
N ALA A 19 -8.66 28.37 10.78
CA ALA A 19 -8.81 27.02 11.31
C ALA A 19 -9.45 26.06 10.30
N VAL A 20 -10.47 26.51 9.57
CA VAL A 20 -11.12 25.71 8.52
C VAL A 20 -10.15 25.45 7.35
N LEU A 21 -9.39 26.47 6.91
CA LEU A 21 -8.37 26.30 5.86
C LEU A 21 -7.26 25.33 6.29
N PHE A 22 -6.85 25.39 7.57
CA PHE A 22 -5.84 24.45 8.11
C PHE A 22 -6.37 23.02 8.18
N CYS A 23 -7.63 22.82 8.58
CA CYS A 23 -8.27 21.52 8.59
C CYS A 23 -8.44 20.95 7.17
N VAL A 24 -8.80 21.78 6.19
CA VAL A 24 -8.92 21.34 4.78
C VAL A 24 -7.56 21.00 4.20
N ALA A 25 -6.50 21.75 4.54
CA ALA A 25 -5.13 21.45 4.13
C ALA A 25 -4.62 20.15 4.78
N ALA A 26 -4.90 19.92 6.05
CA ALA A 26 -4.54 18.69 6.76
C ALA A 26 -5.30 17.47 6.20
N LEU A 27 -6.59 17.60 5.87
CA LEU A 27 -7.37 16.55 5.22
C LEU A 27 -6.85 16.23 3.81
N ARG A 28 -6.39 17.23 3.05
CA ARG A 28 -5.77 17.01 1.74
C ARG A 28 -4.38 16.36 1.86
N ALA A 29 -3.59 16.71 2.86
CA ALA A 29 -2.30 16.08 3.13
C ALA A 29 -2.47 14.62 3.57
N TRP A 30 -3.55 14.30 4.29
CA TRP A 30 -3.85 12.91 4.68
C TRP A 30 -4.36 12.08 3.49
N ALA A 31 -5.17 12.67 2.60
CA ALA A 31 -5.62 12.05 1.35
C ALA A 31 -4.48 11.84 0.34
N ALA A 32 -3.37 12.59 0.44
CA ALA A 32 -2.21 12.46 -0.45
C ALA A 32 -1.32 11.24 -0.13
N LYS A 33 -1.55 10.53 0.98
CA LYS A 33 -0.91 9.23 1.27
C LYS A 33 -1.68 8.04 0.67
N ALA A 34 -2.51 8.28 -0.33
CA ALA A 34 -3.06 7.21 -1.15
C ALA A 34 -1.93 6.44 -1.85
N ALA A 35 -2.15 5.15 -2.10
CA ALA A 35 -1.21 4.32 -2.85
C ALA A 35 -0.78 5.02 -4.15
N PRO A 36 0.50 4.97 -4.54
CA PRO A 36 0.99 5.63 -5.75
C PRO A 36 0.19 5.20 -6.97
N GLU A 37 0.04 6.12 -7.94
CA GLU A 37 -0.62 5.83 -9.21
C GLU A 37 0.00 4.59 -9.85
N GLY A 38 -0.85 3.67 -10.30
CA GLY A 38 -0.45 2.34 -10.78
C GLY A 38 -0.59 1.23 -9.74
N CYS A 39 -0.82 1.55 -8.45
CA CYS A 39 -1.30 0.61 -7.43
C CYS A 39 -2.84 0.70 -7.33
N SER A 40 -3.51 0.67 -8.46
CA SER A 40 -4.97 0.58 -8.49
C SER A 40 -5.35 -0.81 -7.99
N LEU A 41 -5.96 -0.87 -6.81
CA LEU A 41 -6.74 -2.03 -6.39
C LEU A 41 -7.96 -2.14 -7.31
N LYS A 42 -7.72 -2.50 -8.57
CA LYS A 42 -8.81 -2.93 -9.43
C LYS A 42 -9.43 -4.12 -8.70
N ARG A 43 -10.65 -3.97 -8.24
CA ARG A 43 -11.41 -5.09 -7.65
C ARG A 43 -11.68 -6.10 -8.75
N VAL A 44 -10.70 -6.94 -9.02
CA VAL A 44 -10.85 -8.09 -9.92
C VAL A 44 -11.57 -9.14 -9.08
N ARG A 45 -12.76 -9.54 -9.46
CA ARG A 45 -13.37 -10.74 -8.91
C ARG A 45 -12.51 -11.89 -9.41
N PRO A 46 -11.86 -12.67 -8.52
CA PRO A 46 -11.07 -13.79 -8.98
C PRO A 46 -11.99 -14.74 -9.73
N ALA A 47 -11.62 -15.10 -10.94
CA ALA A 47 -12.33 -16.11 -11.72
C ALA A 47 -12.10 -17.52 -11.16
N GLN A 48 -11.20 -17.65 -10.20
CA GLN A 48 -10.81 -18.91 -9.55
C GLN A 48 -10.48 -18.67 -8.07
N THR A 49 -10.54 -19.73 -7.28
CA THR A 49 -10.19 -19.70 -5.86
C THR A 49 -8.69 -19.51 -5.71
N ALA A 50 -8.30 -18.55 -4.88
CA ALA A 50 -6.92 -18.38 -4.50
C ALA A 50 -6.57 -19.21 -3.26
N TRP A 51 -5.41 -19.83 -3.28
CA TRP A 51 -4.84 -20.65 -2.20
C TRP A 51 -3.67 -19.92 -1.55
N PHE A 52 -3.40 -20.27 -0.30
CA PHE A 52 -2.25 -19.73 0.40
C PHE A 52 -0.93 -20.25 -0.24
N PRO A 53 0.04 -19.38 -0.52
CA PRO A 53 1.17 -19.73 -1.39
C PRO A 53 2.31 -20.48 -0.69
N LEU A 54 2.15 -20.92 0.55
CA LEU A 54 3.18 -21.69 1.26
C LEU A 54 2.68 -23.06 1.68
N GLY A 55 3.49 -24.07 1.45
CA GLY A 55 3.26 -25.47 1.85
C GLY A 55 3.56 -25.74 3.33
N THR A 56 3.45 -24.74 4.19
CA THR A 56 3.70 -24.83 5.64
C THR A 56 2.78 -23.91 6.42
N THR A 57 2.56 -24.21 7.69
CA THR A 57 1.92 -23.31 8.66
C THR A 57 2.93 -22.49 9.48
N ALA A 58 4.22 -22.83 9.37
CA ALA A 58 5.31 -22.14 10.08
C ALA A 58 5.85 -20.98 9.24
N TRP A 59 5.16 -19.85 9.27
CA TRP A 59 5.53 -18.63 8.56
C TRP A 59 5.16 -17.40 9.40
N ARG A 60 5.70 -16.25 9.05
CA ARG A 60 5.33 -14.94 9.60
C ARG A 60 5.36 -13.88 8.51
N VAL A 61 4.57 -12.83 8.66
CA VAL A 61 4.74 -11.62 7.85
C VAL A 61 6.02 -10.94 8.29
N SER A 62 6.97 -10.79 7.39
CA SER A 62 8.21 -10.04 7.62
C SER A 62 8.11 -8.59 7.18
N ASP A 63 7.33 -8.31 6.13
CA ASP A 63 7.03 -6.96 5.66
C ASP A 63 5.62 -6.91 5.07
N ALA A 64 4.82 -5.93 5.50
CA ALA A 64 3.43 -5.82 5.11
C ALA A 64 3.24 -4.93 3.88
N TYR A 65 2.17 -5.17 3.14
CA TYR A 65 1.72 -4.26 2.08
C TYR A 65 1.39 -2.88 2.65
N GLY A 66 1.85 -1.83 1.98
CA GLY A 66 1.52 -0.44 2.31
C GLY A 66 2.72 0.49 2.42
N TRP A 67 2.49 1.68 2.94
CA TRP A 67 3.54 2.63 3.24
C TRP A 67 4.36 2.19 4.46
N ARG A 68 5.67 2.22 4.31
CA ARG A 68 6.62 1.86 5.37
C ARG A 68 7.96 2.58 5.18
N THR A 69 8.76 2.62 6.20
CA THR A 69 10.18 2.98 6.07
C THR A 69 10.92 1.83 5.40
N ASP A 70 11.58 2.10 4.27
CA ASP A 70 12.40 1.10 3.59
C ASP A 70 13.59 0.72 4.47
N PRO A 71 13.80 -0.58 4.77
CA PRO A 71 14.85 -1.02 5.68
C PRO A 71 16.27 -0.85 5.11
N ILE A 72 16.41 -0.61 3.80
CA ILE A 72 17.70 -0.44 3.12
C ILE A 72 18.05 1.03 3.01
N THR A 73 17.13 1.86 2.55
CA THR A 73 17.37 3.29 2.29
C THR A 73 17.02 4.18 3.47
N GLY A 74 16.16 3.73 4.39
CA GLY A 74 15.62 4.51 5.49
C GLY A 74 14.56 5.53 5.07
N GLU A 75 14.18 5.58 3.81
CA GLU A 75 13.18 6.50 3.26
C GLU A 75 11.77 5.91 3.32
N GLU A 76 10.76 6.77 3.24
CA GLU A 76 9.36 6.33 3.16
C GLU A 76 9.08 5.75 1.76
N ALA A 77 8.69 4.49 1.69
CA ALA A 77 8.43 3.76 0.46
C ALA A 77 7.13 2.96 0.54
N PHE A 78 6.50 2.73 -0.60
CA PHE A 78 5.30 1.92 -0.69
C PHE A 78 5.64 0.47 -1.07
N HIS A 79 5.42 -0.46 -0.14
CA HIS A 79 5.58 -1.89 -0.39
C HIS A 79 4.35 -2.44 -1.12
N ARG A 80 4.56 -2.97 -2.33
CA ARG A 80 3.48 -3.43 -3.24
C ARG A 80 3.07 -4.88 -3.03
N GLY A 81 3.65 -5.54 -2.05
CA GLY A 81 3.40 -6.93 -1.72
C GLY A 81 3.32 -7.16 -0.21
N THR A 82 3.18 -8.40 0.18
CA THR A 82 3.36 -8.84 1.55
C THR A 82 4.43 -9.91 1.55
N ASP A 83 5.50 -9.69 2.31
CA ASP A 83 6.59 -10.64 2.43
C ASP A 83 6.33 -11.64 3.53
N LEU A 84 6.38 -12.92 3.17
CA LEU A 84 6.17 -14.05 4.06
C LEU A 84 7.50 -14.76 4.31
N ALA A 85 8.01 -14.68 5.53
CA ALA A 85 9.23 -15.38 5.93
C ALA A 85 8.92 -16.79 6.42
N CYS A 86 9.63 -17.78 5.90
CA CYS A 86 9.57 -19.19 6.28
C CYS A 86 10.97 -19.81 6.18
N SER A 87 11.09 -21.09 6.58
CA SER A 87 12.37 -21.81 6.51
C SER A 87 12.80 -22.02 5.06
N GLU A 88 14.11 -22.01 4.82
CA GLU A 88 14.68 -22.38 3.54
C GLU A 88 14.23 -23.81 3.13
N GLY A 89 13.96 -24.01 1.84
CA GLY A 89 13.44 -25.27 1.32
C GLY A 89 11.93 -25.45 1.47
N THR A 90 11.21 -24.49 2.06
CA THR A 90 9.75 -24.51 2.08
C THR A 90 9.20 -24.43 0.65
N LEU A 91 8.21 -25.29 0.34
CA LEU A 91 7.55 -25.26 -0.95
C LEU A 91 6.73 -23.98 -1.10
N VAL A 92 6.98 -23.26 -2.19
CA VAL A 92 6.15 -22.14 -2.64
C VAL A 92 5.19 -22.68 -3.70
N LEU A 93 3.90 -22.49 -3.46
CA LEU A 93 2.81 -23.00 -4.27
C LEU A 93 2.19 -21.85 -5.09
N ALA A 94 1.74 -22.16 -6.30
CA ALA A 94 0.95 -21.21 -7.07
C ALA A 94 -0.37 -20.94 -6.33
N ALA A 95 -0.65 -19.66 -6.08
CA ALA A 95 -1.88 -19.28 -5.40
C ALA A 95 -3.14 -19.55 -6.25
N MET A 96 -2.99 -19.63 -7.57
CA MET A 96 -4.06 -19.89 -8.52
C MET A 96 -3.50 -20.63 -9.75
N ASP A 97 -4.37 -21.28 -10.52
CA ASP A 97 -3.98 -21.84 -11.82
C ASP A 97 -3.53 -20.74 -12.77
N GLY A 98 -2.46 -20.96 -13.51
CA GLY A 98 -1.91 -19.95 -14.38
C GLY A 98 -0.75 -20.44 -15.24
N VAL A 99 -0.17 -19.50 -15.99
CA VAL A 99 0.97 -19.74 -16.86
C VAL A 99 2.15 -18.94 -16.33
N VAL A 100 3.30 -19.56 -16.20
CA VAL A 100 4.55 -18.88 -15.83
C VAL A 100 4.96 -17.93 -16.96
N THR A 101 5.00 -16.64 -16.65
CA THR A 101 5.40 -15.57 -17.59
C THR A 101 6.84 -15.13 -17.39
N ALA A 102 7.38 -15.32 -16.18
CA ALA A 102 8.79 -15.07 -15.89
C ALA A 102 9.30 -16.02 -14.81
N ALA A 103 10.52 -16.51 -15.00
CA ALA A 103 11.32 -17.20 -13.99
C ALA A 103 12.74 -16.64 -14.12
N ARG A 104 13.13 -15.70 -13.26
CA ARG A 104 14.34 -14.88 -13.45
C ARG A 104 15.00 -14.53 -12.11
N ARG A 105 16.14 -13.86 -12.23
CA ARG A 105 16.81 -13.21 -11.10
C ARG A 105 16.97 -11.73 -11.37
N SER A 106 16.72 -10.90 -10.37
CA SER A 106 16.98 -9.46 -10.40
C SER A 106 17.77 -9.03 -9.17
N ALA A 107 18.32 -7.81 -9.22
CA ALA A 107 18.99 -7.22 -8.07
C ALA A 107 18.01 -6.87 -6.94
N THR A 108 16.76 -6.54 -7.29
CA THR A 108 15.74 -6.09 -6.33
C THR A 108 14.99 -7.26 -5.69
N TYR A 109 14.54 -8.25 -6.49
CA TYR A 109 13.72 -9.36 -6.01
C TYR A 109 14.49 -10.64 -5.72
N GLY A 110 15.79 -10.69 -6.06
CA GLY A 110 16.51 -11.95 -6.05
C GLY A 110 15.99 -12.91 -7.13
N ASN A 111 15.83 -14.18 -6.81
CA ASN A 111 15.15 -15.14 -7.67
C ASN A 111 13.64 -14.91 -7.54
N TYR A 112 12.95 -14.79 -8.64
CA TYR A 112 11.52 -14.54 -8.66
C TYR A 112 10.80 -15.29 -9.79
N LEU A 113 9.52 -15.48 -9.59
CA LEU A 113 8.62 -16.17 -10.51
C LEU A 113 7.34 -15.36 -10.66
N CYS A 114 6.92 -15.10 -11.91
CA CYS A 114 5.64 -14.46 -12.22
C CYS A 114 4.71 -15.46 -12.89
N LEU A 115 3.45 -15.44 -12.47
CA LEU A 115 2.38 -16.19 -13.10
C LEU A 115 1.27 -15.24 -13.54
N SER A 116 0.77 -15.48 -14.77
CA SER A 116 -0.45 -14.86 -15.27
C SER A 116 -1.62 -15.82 -15.10
N HIS A 117 -2.73 -15.30 -14.61
CA HIS A 117 -3.95 -16.06 -14.29
C HIS A 117 -5.13 -15.61 -15.16
N SER A 118 -6.22 -16.40 -15.12
CA SER A 118 -7.46 -16.00 -15.76
C SER A 118 -7.99 -14.67 -15.17
N GLY A 119 -8.65 -13.87 -16.01
CA GLY A 119 -9.17 -12.56 -15.58
C GLY A 119 -8.13 -11.45 -15.50
N GLY A 120 -6.91 -11.66 -16.02
CA GLY A 120 -5.86 -10.65 -16.09
C GLY A 120 -5.18 -10.35 -14.76
N GLN A 121 -5.20 -11.30 -13.84
CA GLN A 121 -4.47 -11.25 -12.57
C GLN A 121 -3.04 -11.77 -12.75
N GLU A 122 -2.13 -11.28 -11.94
CA GLU A 122 -0.75 -11.75 -11.87
C GLU A 122 -0.33 -11.96 -10.42
N THR A 123 0.52 -12.96 -10.20
CA THR A 123 1.20 -13.19 -8.92
C THR A 123 2.71 -13.21 -9.11
N LEU A 124 3.42 -12.73 -8.11
CA LEU A 124 4.89 -12.71 -8.07
C LEU A 124 5.34 -13.40 -6.78
N TYR A 125 6.31 -14.32 -6.93
CA TYR A 125 6.90 -15.11 -5.85
C TYR A 125 8.41 -14.93 -5.81
#